data_608a9846a6d18ab0d33f1877835a2706
#
_entry.id   608a9846a6d18ab0d33f1877835a2706
#
_cell.length_a   1.000
_cell.length_b   1.000
_cell.length_c   1.000
_cell.angle_alpha   90.00
_cell.angle_beta   90.00
_cell.angle_gamma   90.00
#
_symmetry.space_group_name_H-M   'P 1'
#
loop_
_entity.id
_entity.type
_entity.pdbx_description
1 polymer ?
#
loop_
_entity_poly.entity_id
_entity_poly.type
_entity_poly.pdbx_seq_one_letter_code
_entity_poly.pdbx_strand_id
1 'polypeptide(L)'
;MEKRLFTSESVTEGHPDKICDQISDAILDELMRQDPMSRVACETSITTGLVLVMGEITTKGYVDIQKTVRDTVREIGYDRAKYGFDADTCGVIVALDEQSTDIAMGVDKALEAKENKMSDEEIEAIGAGDQGMMFGFASNETEELMPLPISLAHKLTKQLTKVRKDGVLAYLRPDGKSQVTVEYDENDKPVRIEAVVLSTQHDPDVTQEQIHEDIKKYVFEPVLPKEMLDEDTKYFINPTGRFVIGGPHGDSGLTGRKIIVDTYGGYARHGGGAFSGKDCTKVDRSAAYAARYVAKNIVAAGIAEKCEIQLSYAIGVAQPTSIMVDTFGTGKIHDDKLVDIIRQNFDLRPAGIIKMLDLRRPIYKQTAAYGHFGRTDLDLPWENLDKVDVLKKYL
;
A
#
# COMPACT_ATOMS: atom_id res chain seq x y z
N MET A 1 27.21 20.72 -11.94
CA MET A 1 26.66 19.35 -12.09
C MET A 1 25.16 19.46 -12.19
N GLU A 2 24.55 18.65 -13.03
CA GLU A 2 23.09 18.56 -13.10
C GLU A 2 22.57 17.92 -11.80
N LYS A 3 21.57 18.53 -11.14
CA LYS A 3 21.01 18.03 -9.90
C LYS A 3 20.26 16.73 -10.18
N ARG A 4 20.50 15.67 -9.40
CA ARG A 4 19.69 14.47 -9.46
C ARG A 4 18.47 14.63 -8.58
N LEU A 5 17.30 14.76 -9.18
CA LEU A 5 16.03 14.94 -8.50
C LEU A 5 15.18 13.67 -8.63
N PHE A 6 14.50 13.27 -7.54
CA PHE A 6 13.51 12.20 -7.55
C PHE A 6 12.24 12.65 -6.87
N THR A 7 11.10 12.28 -7.46
CA THR A 7 9.78 12.73 -7.01
C THR A 7 8.87 11.54 -6.74
N SER A 8 8.18 11.57 -5.59
CA SER A 8 7.07 10.65 -5.28
C SER A 8 5.83 11.43 -4.90
N GLU A 9 4.68 10.82 -5.13
CA GLU A 9 3.38 11.36 -4.75
C GLU A 9 2.60 10.43 -3.82
N SER A 10 1.68 10.99 -3.07
CA SER A 10 0.70 10.28 -2.26
C SER A 10 -0.65 10.97 -2.30
N VAL A 11 -1.69 10.25 -1.90
CA VAL A 11 -3.06 10.75 -1.83
C VAL A 11 -3.67 10.45 -0.48
N THR A 12 -4.67 11.25 -0.08
CA THR A 12 -5.42 11.00 1.16
C THR A 12 -6.38 9.82 1.02
N GLU A 13 -6.93 9.38 2.14
CA GLU A 13 -7.98 8.35 2.20
C GLU A 13 -9.26 8.75 1.44
N GLY A 14 -9.49 10.06 1.23
CA GLY A 14 -10.65 10.59 0.50
C GLY A 14 -10.48 10.72 -1.01
N HIS A 15 -9.32 10.37 -1.56
CA HIS A 15 -9.14 10.27 -3.01
C HIS A 15 -10.00 9.14 -3.58
N PRO A 16 -10.69 9.31 -4.72
CA PRO A 16 -11.63 8.32 -5.26
C PRO A 16 -11.07 6.90 -5.38
N ASP A 17 -9.87 6.74 -5.93
CA ASP A 17 -9.23 5.42 -6.03
C ASP A 17 -8.96 4.82 -4.64
N LYS A 18 -8.58 5.64 -3.66
CA LYS A 18 -8.32 5.16 -2.29
C LYS A 18 -9.58 4.86 -1.50
N ILE A 19 -10.69 5.49 -1.79
CA ILE A 19 -12.00 5.08 -1.27
C ILE A 19 -12.33 3.67 -1.75
N CYS A 20 -12.10 3.38 -3.03
CA CYS A 20 -12.33 2.06 -3.62
C CYS A 20 -11.45 0.99 -2.96
N ASP A 21 -10.16 1.26 -2.77
CA ASP A 21 -9.23 0.36 -2.10
C ASP A 21 -9.67 0.05 -0.66
N GLN A 22 -10.08 1.07 0.09
CA GLN A 22 -10.57 0.93 1.47
C GLN A 22 -11.88 0.13 1.55
N ILE A 23 -12.80 0.34 0.62
CA ILE A 23 -14.06 -0.44 0.56
C ILE A 23 -13.75 -1.90 0.28
N SER A 24 -12.94 -2.20 -0.73
CA SER A 24 -12.57 -3.56 -1.11
C SER A 24 -11.86 -4.29 0.03
N ASP A 25 -10.94 -3.65 0.73
CA ASP A 25 -10.25 -4.23 1.88
C ASP A 25 -11.12 -4.29 3.14
N ALA A 26 -12.09 -3.40 3.32
CA ALA A 26 -13.07 -3.49 4.41
C ALA A 26 -13.97 -4.74 4.25
N ILE A 27 -14.39 -5.04 3.03
CA ILE A 27 -15.15 -6.24 2.72
C ILE A 27 -14.30 -7.50 2.96
N LEU A 28 -13.06 -7.49 2.50
CA LEU A 28 -12.09 -8.56 2.75
C LEU A 28 -11.91 -8.82 4.25
N ASP A 29 -11.63 -7.79 5.04
CA ASP A 29 -11.39 -7.94 6.49
C ASP A 29 -12.62 -8.46 7.23
N GLU A 30 -13.84 -8.04 6.83
CA GLU A 30 -15.07 -8.52 7.45
C GLU A 30 -15.30 -10.01 7.16
N LEU A 31 -14.99 -10.46 5.95
CA LEU A 31 -15.04 -11.86 5.59
C LEU A 31 -13.97 -12.69 6.29
N MET A 32 -12.71 -12.21 6.31
CA MET A 32 -11.60 -12.90 6.97
C MET A 32 -11.79 -13.05 8.47
N ARG A 33 -12.52 -12.13 9.11
CA ARG A 33 -12.86 -12.21 10.54
C ARG A 33 -13.80 -13.37 10.85
N GLN A 34 -14.70 -13.69 9.94
CA GLN A 34 -15.69 -14.76 10.09
C GLN A 34 -15.20 -16.09 9.52
N ASP A 35 -14.50 -16.05 8.39
CA ASP A 35 -13.92 -17.21 7.72
C ASP A 35 -12.50 -16.85 7.21
N PRO A 36 -11.44 -17.16 7.98
CA PRO A 36 -10.06 -16.91 7.57
C PRO A 36 -9.65 -17.61 6.27
N MET A 37 -10.49 -18.51 5.78
CA MET A 37 -10.27 -19.28 4.56
C MET A 37 -10.98 -18.69 3.34
N SER A 38 -11.67 -17.56 3.51
CA SER A 38 -12.36 -16.87 2.42
C SER A 38 -11.44 -16.60 1.24
N ARG A 39 -11.98 -16.82 0.04
CA ARG A 39 -11.35 -16.47 -1.23
C ARG A 39 -12.03 -15.21 -1.75
N VAL A 40 -11.27 -14.16 -1.88
CA VAL A 40 -11.79 -12.82 -2.20
C VAL A 40 -10.99 -12.21 -3.32
N ALA A 41 -11.67 -11.82 -4.37
CA ALA A 41 -11.23 -10.92 -5.42
C ALA A 41 -12.32 -9.86 -5.57
N CYS A 42 -12.24 -8.80 -4.76
CA CYS A 42 -13.28 -7.77 -4.67
C CYS A 42 -12.75 -6.45 -5.20
N GLU A 43 -13.40 -5.93 -6.22
CA GLU A 43 -13.09 -4.65 -6.82
C GLU A 43 -14.23 -3.66 -6.60
N THR A 44 -13.89 -2.39 -6.47
CA THR A 44 -14.86 -1.31 -6.28
C THR A 44 -14.62 -0.23 -7.32
N SER A 45 -15.69 0.29 -7.89
CA SER A 45 -15.70 1.48 -8.72
C SER A 45 -16.58 2.55 -8.08
N ILE A 46 -16.18 3.80 -8.14
CA ILE A 46 -16.89 4.92 -7.54
C ILE A 46 -16.96 6.11 -8.51
N THR A 47 -18.10 6.79 -8.53
CA THR A 47 -18.30 8.02 -9.26
C THR A 47 -19.35 8.87 -8.55
N THR A 48 -19.78 9.99 -9.15
CA THR A 48 -20.81 10.86 -8.58
C THR A 48 -22.05 10.05 -8.17
N GLY A 49 -22.33 10.00 -6.87
CA GLY A 49 -23.52 9.38 -6.30
C GLY A 49 -23.63 7.86 -6.41
N LEU A 50 -22.59 7.15 -6.86
CA LEU A 50 -22.66 5.71 -7.11
C LEU A 50 -21.40 4.99 -6.66
N VAL A 51 -21.57 3.84 -5.99
CA VAL A 51 -20.54 2.83 -5.71
C VAL A 51 -20.98 1.50 -6.33
N LEU A 52 -20.11 0.89 -7.13
CA LEU A 52 -20.28 -0.45 -7.67
C LEU A 52 -19.22 -1.35 -7.03
N VAL A 53 -19.67 -2.42 -6.36
CA VAL A 53 -18.82 -3.50 -5.82
C VAL A 53 -19.00 -4.72 -6.71
N MET A 54 -17.91 -5.26 -7.24
CA MET A 54 -17.92 -6.39 -8.17
C MET A 54 -16.77 -7.34 -7.89
N GLY A 55 -16.81 -8.53 -8.45
CA GLY A 55 -15.75 -9.55 -8.33
C GLY A 55 -16.27 -10.90 -7.91
N GLU A 56 -15.39 -11.75 -7.38
CA GLU A 56 -15.69 -13.12 -7.01
C GLU A 56 -15.32 -13.37 -5.55
N ILE A 57 -16.26 -13.97 -4.80
CA ILE A 57 -16.09 -14.26 -3.38
C ILE A 57 -16.61 -15.69 -3.11
N THR A 58 -15.75 -16.53 -2.51
CA THR A 58 -16.13 -17.82 -1.96
C THR A 58 -15.85 -17.83 -0.47
N THR A 59 -16.87 -17.96 0.34
CA THR A 59 -16.78 -17.84 1.81
C THR A 59 -17.89 -18.61 2.51
N LYS A 60 -17.67 -18.95 3.78
CA LYS A 60 -18.71 -19.41 4.71
C LYS A 60 -19.27 -18.27 5.57
N GLY A 61 -18.64 -17.08 5.48
CA GLY A 61 -19.08 -15.89 6.19
C GLY A 61 -20.19 -15.13 5.44
N TYR A 62 -20.74 -14.13 6.11
CA TYR A 62 -21.69 -13.19 5.53
C TYR A 62 -21.26 -11.76 5.80
N VAL A 63 -21.35 -10.90 4.81
CA VAL A 63 -21.10 -9.47 4.95
C VAL A 63 -22.24 -8.66 4.34
N ASP A 64 -22.75 -7.68 5.08
CA ASP A 64 -23.63 -6.66 4.54
C ASP A 64 -22.80 -5.65 3.75
N ILE A 65 -22.69 -5.88 2.45
CA ILE A 65 -21.86 -5.07 1.53
C ILE A 65 -22.30 -3.61 1.57
N GLN A 66 -23.60 -3.34 1.51
CA GLN A 66 -24.09 -1.95 1.51
C GLN A 66 -23.73 -1.22 2.80
N LYS A 67 -23.90 -1.90 3.94
CA LYS A 67 -23.50 -1.32 5.23
C LYS A 67 -22.01 -1.07 5.29
N THR A 68 -21.18 -2.01 4.87
CA THR A 68 -19.71 -1.90 4.87
C THR A 68 -19.23 -0.73 4.00
N VAL A 69 -19.83 -0.58 2.80
CA VAL A 69 -19.56 0.55 1.91
C VAL A 69 -19.87 1.88 2.60
N ARG A 70 -21.11 2.01 3.13
CA ARG A 70 -21.58 3.26 3.77
C ARG A 70 -20.75 3.62 5.00
N ASP A 71 -20.41 2.64 5.83
CA ASP A 71 -19.61 2.85 7.02
C ASP A 71 -18.19 3.31 6.65
N THR A 72 -17.58 2.72 5.63
CA THR A 72 -16.25 3.12 5.13
C THR A 72 -16.28 4.55 4.56
N VAL A 73 -17.25 4.88 3.74
CA VAL A 73 -17.43 6.23 3.16
C VAL A 73 -17.64 7.28 4.26
N ARG A 74 -18.43 6.94 5.28
CA ARG A 74 -18.69 7.83 6.43
C ARG A 74 -17.44 8.05 7.29
N GLU A 75 -16.67 6.98 7.55
CA GLU A 75 -15.42 7.03 8.30
C GLU A 75 -14.37 7.92 7.62
N ILE A 76 -14.31 7.89 6.29
CA ILE A 76 -13.45 8.77 5.49
C ILE A 76 -13.87 10.24 5.64
N GLY A 77 -15.16 10.52 5.85
CA GLY A 77 -15.67 11.87 6.08
C GLY A 77 -16.58 12.41 4.97
N TYR A 78 -17.07 11.57 4.06
CA TYR A 78 -18.14 11.92 3.14
C TYR A 78 -19.49 11.66 3.79
N ASP A 79 -19.85 12.54 4.72
CA ASP A 79 -21.01 12.44 5.61
C ASP A 79 -22.08 13.51 5.36
N ARG A 80 -21.92 14.30 4.28
CA ARG A 80 -22.81 15.43 3.96
C ARG A 80 -23.06 15.56 2.47
N ALA A 81 -24.33 15.64 2.08
CA ALA A 81 -24.75 15.82 0.70
C ALA A 81 -24.12 17.03 -0.02
N LYS A 82 -23.75 18.10 0.74
CA LYS A 82 -23.08 19.27 0.18
C LYS A 82 -21.71 18.99 -0.48
N TYR A 83 -21.11 17.81 -0.19
CA TYR A 83 -19.87 17.39 -0.84
C TYR A 83 -20.08 16.77 -2.23
N GLY A 84 -21.35 16.62 -2.66
CA GLY A 84 -21.71 15.99 -3.94
C GLY A 84 -21.60 14.47 -3.96
N PHE A 85 -21.16 13.90 -2.82
CA PHE A 85 -21.11 12.46 -2.54
C PHE A 85 -21.18 12.26 -1.03
N ASP A 86 -22.03 11.36 -0.56
CA ASP A 86 -22.15 11.05 0.87
C ASP A 86 -22.59 9.61 1.12
N ALA A 87 -22.28 9.12 2.32
CA ALA A 87 -22.50 7.74 2.75
C ALA A 87 -24.00 7.34 2.79
N ASP A 88 -24.90 8.28 3.09
CA ASP A 88 -26.31 7.95 3.29
C ASP A 88 -27.10 7.91 1.98
N THR A 89 -26.74 8.76 1.02
CA THR A 89 -27.52 8.97 -0.21
C THR A 89 -26.90 8.35 -1.46
N CYS A 90 -25.63 7.93 -1.45
CA CYS A 90 -25.02 7.27 -2.61
C CYS A 90 -25.75 5.94 -2.92
N GLY A 91 -25.91 5.65 -4.20
CA GLY A 91 -26.34 4.34 -4.69
C GLY A 91 -25.24 3.32 -4.44
N VAL A 92 -25.60 2.10 -4.03
CA VAL A 92 -24.65 0.98 -3.91
C VAL A 92 -25.20 -0.19 -4.72
N ILE A 93 -24.46 -0.57 -5.75
CA ILE A 93 -24.75 -1.73 -6.60
C ILE A 93 -23.74 -2.83 -6.28
N VAL A 94 -24.23 -4.05 -6.16
CA VAL A 94 -23.42 -5.24 -5.87
C VAL A 94 -23.55 -6.22 -7.00
N ALA A 95 -22.44 -6.61 -7.61
CA ALA A 95 -22.29 -7.58 -8.69
C ALA A 95 -21.17 -8.56 -8.32
N LEU A 96 -21.44 -9.39 -7.31
CA LEU A 96 -20.50 -10.38 -6.79
C LEU A 96 -20.99 -11.78 -7.13
N ASP A 97 -20.09 -12.59 -7.69
CA ASP A 97 -20.32 -13.98 -8.05
C ASP A 97 -19.46 -14.93 -7.20
N GLU A 98 -19.74 -16.22 -7.24
CA GLU A 98 -18.83 -17.24 -6.70
C GLU A 98 -17.66 -17.47 -7.67
N GLN A 99 -16.50 -17.85 -7.14
CA GLN A 99 -15.32 -18.15 -7.96
C GLN A 99 -15.60 -19.33 -8.92
N SER A 100 -15.15 -19.21 -10.17
CA SER A 100 -15.23 -20.26 -11.18
C SER A 100 -14.63 -21.59 -10.67
N THR A 101 -15.34 -22.70 -10.91
CA THR A 101 -14.90 -24.04 -10.55
C THR A 101 -13.59 -24.44 -11.24
N ASP A 102 -13.31 -23.91 -12.44
CA ASP A 102 -12.07 -24.19 -13.19
C ASP A 102 -10.86 -23.56 -12.50
N ILE A 103 -11.00 -22.36 -11.96
CA ILE A 103 -9.95 -21.69 -11.16
C ILE A 103 -9.81 -22.37 -9.80
N ALA A 104 -10.93 -22.80 -9.20
CA ALA A 104 -10.94 -23.49 -7.92
C ALA A 104 -10.15 -24.81 -7.93
N MET A 105 -10.24 -25.59 -9.01
CA MET A 105 -9.53 -26.90 -9.11
C MET A 105 -8.01 -26.78 -8.98
N GLY A 106 -7.40 -25.69 -9.43
CA GLY A 106 -5.95 -25.46 -9.30
C GLY A 106 -5.53 -25.03 -7.89
N VAL A 107 -6.47 -24.54 -7.09
CA VAL A 107 -6.24 -23.91 -5.78
C VAL A 107 -6.85 -24.70 -4.62
N ASP A 108 -7.92 -25.47 -4.83
CA ASP A 108 -8.70 -26.16 -3.79
C ASP A 108 -8.06 -27.43 -3.25
N LYS A 109 -7.13 -28.07 -3.97
CA LYS A 109 -6.28 -29.12 -3.40
C LYS A 109 -5.55 -28.68 -2.12
N ALA A 110 -5.41 -27.37 -1.95
CA ALA A 110 -4.86 -26.72 -0.78
C ALA A 110 -5.85 -26.62 0.40
N LEU A 111 -7.15 -26.69 0.17
CA LEU A 111 -8.18 -26.54 1.21
C LEU A 111 -8.44 -27.83 1.98
N GLU A 112 -8.33 -28.98 1.34
CA GLU A 112 -8.56 -30.28 1.97
C GLU A 112 -7.43 -30.72 2.91
N ALA A 113 -6.22 -30.16 2.76
CA ALA A 113 -5.06 -30.43 3.61
C ALA A 113 -5.12 -29.72 5.00
N LYS A 114 -6.21 -29.10 5.38
CA LYS A 114 -6.26 -28.05 6.43
C LYS A 114 -6.62 -28.46 7.84
N GLU A 115 -7.10 -29.64 8.10
CA GLU A 115 -7.46 -30.04 9.46
C GLU A 115 -6.31 -30.66 10.26
N ASN A 116 -5.18 -30.96 9.64
CA ASN A 116 -4.00 -31.46 10.27
C ASN A 116 -2.75 -30.64 9.89
N LYS A 117 -1.80 -30.49 10.79
CA LYS A 117 -0.51 -29.79 10.58
C LYS A 117 0.07 -30.13 9.22
N MET A 118 0.06 -29.15 8.30
CA MET A 118 0.57 -29.33 6.94
C MET A 118 2.04 -29.75 7.00
N SER A 119 2.34 -30.87 6.35
CA SER A 119 3.71 -31.33 6.07
C SER A 119 4.36 -30.43 5.00
N ASP A 120 5.68 -30.47 4.88
CA ASP A 120 6.38 -29.74 3.81
C ASP A 120 5.94 -30.21 2.42
N GLU A 121 5.56 -31.47 2.26
CA GLU A 121 5.02 -32.03 1.01
C GLU A 121 3.65 -31.42 0.66
N GLU A 122 2.81 -31.16 1.65
CA GLU A 122 1.51 -30.50 1.47
C GLU A 122 1.67 -29.02 1.13
N ILE A 123 2.65 -28.34 1.71
CA ILE A 123 2.99 -26.95 1.36
C ILE A 123 3.51 -26.86 -0.09
N GLU A 124 4.30 -27.84 -0.51
CA GLU A 124 4.78 -27.94 -1.90
C GLU A 124 3.64 -28.20 -2.90
N ALA A 125 2.58 -28.88 -2.47
CA ALA A 125 1.42 -29.15 -3.31
C ALA A 125 0.53 -27.92 -3.59
N ILE A 126 0.70 -26.80 -2.86
CA ILE A 126 -0.04 -25.57 -3.05
C ILE A 126 0.69 -24.67 -4.03
N GLY A 127 0.28 -24.73 -5.28
CA GLY A 127 0.77 -23.84 -6.32
C GLY A 127 0.26 -22.41 -6.21
N ALA A 128 0.95 -21.48 -6.88
CA ALA A 128 0.48 -20.11 -7.03
C ALA A 128 -0.86 -20.07 -7.76
N GLY A 129 -1.77 -19.22 -7.30
CA GLY A 129 -3.11 -19.07 -7.90
C GLY A 129 -3.09 -18.36 -9.24
N ASP A 130 -1.99 -17.71 -9.59
CA ASP A 130 -1.77 -17.03 -10.86
C ASP A 130 -0.27 -16.97 -11.19
N GLN A 131 0.05 -16.67 -12.44
CA GLN A 131 1.37 -16.22 -12.83
C GLN A 131 1.58 -14.77 -12.43
N GLY A 132 2.84 -14.32 -12.26
CA GLY A 132 3.13 -12.93 -12.03
C GLY A 132 4.56 -12.69 -11.57
N MET A 133 4.92 -11.41 -11.50
CA MET A 133 6.16 -10.94 -10.89
C MET A 133 5.83 -9.89 -9.83
N MET A 134 6.53 -9.95 -8.70
CA MET A 134 6.32 -9.06 -7.57
C MET A 134 7.67 -8.50 -7.13
N PHE A 135 7.67 -7.26 -6.64
CA PHE A 135 8.86 -6.58 -6.18
C PHE A 135 8.73 -6.19 -4.72
N GLY A 136 9.84 -6.28 -4.01
CA GLY A 136 10.04 -5.72 -2.70
C GLY A 136 11.28 -4.84 -2.69
N PHE A 137 11.28 -3.83 -1.83
CA PHE A 137 12.38 -2.87 -1.73
C PHE A 137 12.57 -2.40 -0.30
N ALA A 138 13.80 -2.03 0.04
CA ALA A 138 14.15 -1.30 1.24
C ALA A 138 15.40 -0.44 0.98
N SER A 139 15.49 0.70 1.67
CA SER A 139 16.68 1.55 1.70
C SER A 139 16.90 2.11 3.09
N ASN A 140 18.13 2.47 3.42
CA ASN A 140 18.47 3.06 4.71
C ASN A 140 18.27 4.59 4.77
N GLU A 141 17.43 5.14 3.89
CA GLU A 141 17.16 6.58 3.81
C GLU A 141 16.28 7.09 4.96
N THR A 142 15.43 6.22 5.52
CA THR A 142 14.52 6.54 6.63
C THR A 142 14.56 5.44 7.69
N GLU A 143 14.07 5.73 8.90
CA GLU A 143 14.00 4.75 9.99
C GLU A 143 13.13 3.55 9.65
N GLU A 144 12.05 3.78 8.91
CA GLU A 144 11.15 2.73 8.42
C GLU A 144 11.72 1.94 7.22
N LEU A 145 12.93 2.27 6.78
CA LEU A 145 13.64 1.66 5.64
C LEU A 145 12.87 1.79 4.32
N MET A 146 12.35 2.99 4.08
CA MET A 146 11.65 3.40 2.85
C MET A 146 12.41 4.49 2.13
N PRO A 147 12.22 4.66 0.81
CA PRO A 147 12.69 5.84 0.10
C PRO A 147 12.10 7.13 0.69
N LEU A 148 12.93 8.14 0.88
CA LEU A 148 12.54 9.39 1.53
C LEU A 148 11.38 10.12 0.83
N PRO A 149 11.34 10.24 -0.52
CA PRO A 149 10.26 10.98 -1.19
C PRO A 149 8.86 10.43 -0.90
N ILE A 150 8.69 9.10 -1.00
CA ILE A 150 7.37 8.47 -0.73
C ILE A 150 7.05 8.49 0.77
N SER A 151 8.03 8.31 1.64
CA SER A 151 7.83 8.42 3.09
C SER A 151 7.29 9.80 3.48
N LEU A 152 7.91 10.87 2.97
CA LEU A 152 7.44 12.24 3.23
C LEU A 152 6.07 12.51 2.60
N ALA A 153 5.84 12.04 1.37
CA ALA A 153 4.55 12.21 0.71
C ALA A 153 3.40 11.55 1.50
N HIS A 154 3.60 10.34 2.02
CA HIS A 154 2.63 9.68 2.91
C HIS A 154 2.43 10.42 4.23
N LYS A 155 3.50 10.85 4.87
CA LYS A 155 3.43 11.62 6.13
C LYS A 155 2.64 12.92 5.95
N LEU A 156 2.81 13.61 4.82
CA LEU A 156 2.06 14.84 4.49
C LEU A 156 0.55 14.57 4.32
N THR A 157 0.17 13.56 3.53
CA THR A 157 -1.25 13.23 3.33
C THR A 157 -1.90 12.72 4.62
N LYS A 158 -1.17 11.95 5.42
CA LYS A 158 -1.63 11.48 6.73
C LYS A 158 -1.82 12.64 7.72
N GLN A 159 -0.89 13.59 7.76
CA GLN A 159 -1.00 14.79 8.60
C GLN A 159 -2.16 15.68 8.13
N LEU A 160 -2.35 15.84 6.82
CA LEU A 160 -3.49 16.59 6.27
C LEU A 160 -4.83 15.98 6.74
N THR A 161 -4.97 14.66 6.66
CA THR A 161 -6.16 13.97 7.15
C THR A 161 -6.32 14.11 8.67
N LYS A 162 -5.22 14.03 9.41
CA LYS A 162 -5.24 14.19 10.86
C LYS A 162 -5.80 15.56 11.27
N VAL A 163 -5.26 16.66 10.73
CA VAL A 163 -5.73 18.02 11.10
C VAL A 163 -7.18 18.28 10.67
N ARG A 164 -7.65 17.61 9.61
CA ARG A 164 -9.06 17.62 9.22
C ARG A 164 -9.95 16.89 10.24
N LYS A 165 -9.62 15.63 10.55
CA LYS A 165 -10.43 14.78 11.45
C LYS A 165 -10.42 15.29 12.91
N ASP A 166 -9.31 15.86 13.35
CA ASP A 166 -9.18 16.47 14.69
C ASP A 166 -9.89 17.83 14.77
N GLY A 167 -10.43 18.34 13.65
CA GLY A 167 -11.14 19.61 13.61
C GLY A 167 -10.24 20.85 13.73
N VAL A 168 -8.92 20.70 13.61
CA VAL A 168 -7.95 21.82 13.64
C VAL A 168 -8.18 22.72 12.43
N LEU A 169 -8.37 22.13 11.25
CA LEU A 169 -8.72 22.82 10.01
C LEU A 169 -10.08 22.31 9.51
N ALA A 170 -11.15 22.82 10.13
CA ALA A 170 -12.52 22.33 9.91
C ALA A 170 -13.07 22.58 8.49
N TYR A 171 -12.44 23.46 7.72
CA TYR A 171 -12.81 23.72 6.32
C TYR A 171 -12.23 22.72 5.33
N LEU A 172 -11.32 21.85 5.75
CA LEU A 172 -10.76 20.79 4.89
C LEU A 172 -11.80 19.72 4.59
N ARG A 173 -11.75 19.21 3.37
CA ARG A 173 -12.54 18.07 2.90
C ARG A 173 -11.66 16.86 2.64
N PRO A 174 -12.24 15.64 2.45
CA PRO A 174 -11.46 14.40 2.47
C PRO A 174 -10.43 14.24 1.36
N ASP A 175 -10.66 14.81 0.16
CA ASP A 175 -9.77 14.61 -0.99
C ASP A 175 -8.53 15.50 -0.92
N GLY A 176 -7.38 14.92 -1.22
CA GLY A 176 -6.11 15.65 -1.25
C GLY A 176 -4.97 14.80 -1.81
N LYS A 177 -3.92 15.49 -2.23
CA LYS A 177 -2.70 14.91 -2.82
C LYS A 177 -1.47 15.63 -2.30
N SER A 178 -0.38 14.90 -2.19
CA SER A 178 0.96 15.47 -1.94
C SER A 178 1.96 14.96 -2.96
N GLN A 179 3.01 15.73 -3.18
CA GLN A 179 4.16 15.33 -3.98
C GLN A 179 5.41 15.94 -3.38
N VAL A 180 6.46 15.15 -3.25
CA VAL A 180 7.75 15.58 -2.70
C VAL A 180 8.86 15.27 -3.67
N THR A 181 9.66 16.28 -4.00
CA THR A 181 10.87 16.15 -4.81
C THR A 181 12.09 16.32 -3.92
N VAL A 182 12.95 15.32 -3.92
CA VAL A 182 14.20 15.28 -3.14
C VAL A 182 15.39 15.35 -4.08
N GLU A 183 16.38 16.14 -3.73
CA GLU A 183 17.69 16.19 -4.37
C GLU A 183 18.63 15.16 -3.74
N TYR A 184 19.33 14.41 -4.57
CA TYR A 184 20.28 13.37 -4.20
C TYR A 184 21.70 13.75 -4.65
N ASP A 185 22.69 13.39 -3.86
CA ASP A 185 24.10 13.54 -4.21
C ASP A 185 24.61 12.43 -5.15
N GLU A 186 25.87 12.47 -5.46
CA GLU A 186 26.56 11.50 -6.34
C GLU A 186 26.63 10.07 -5.76
N ASN A 187 26.39 9.92 -4.46
CA ASN A 187 26.37 8.64 -3.74
C ASN A 187 24.93 8.15 -3.46
N ASP A 188 23.92 8.72 -4.15
CA ASP A 188 22.51 8.40 -3.95
C ASP A 188 22.01 8.69 -2.52
N LYS A 189 22.58 9.68 -1.83
CA LYS A 189 22.10 10.11 -0.52
C LYS A 189 21.19 11.34 -0.68
N PRO A 190 20.05 11.38 0.03
CA PRO A 190 19.17 12.54 0.01
C PRO A 190 19.86 13.72 0.69
N VAL A 191 19.84 14.89 0.03
CA VAL A 191 20.55 16.11 0.47
C VAL A 191 19.58 17.17 0.93
N ARG A 192 18.55 17.46 0.16
CA ARG A 192 17.56 18.50 0.45
C ARG A 192 16.23 18.24 -0.26
N ILE A 193 15.21 18.95 0.18
CA ILE A 193 13.89 18.94 -0.46
C ILE A 193 13.85 20.10 -1.46
N GLU A 194 13.77 19.77 -2.75
CA GLU A 194 13.67 20.75 -3.84
C GLU A 194 12.28 21.36 -3.95
N ALA A 195 11.22 20.52 -3.83
CA ALA A 195 9.85 21.00 -3.96
C ALA A 195 8.85 20.15 -3.18
N VAL A 196 7.82 20.80 -2.65
CA VAL A 196 6.66 20.17 -2.03
C VAL A 196 5.39 20.71 -2.67
N VAL A 197 4.57 19.82 -3.20
CA VAL A 197 3.24 20.15 -3.73
C VAL A 197 2.19 19.55 -2.81
N LEU A 198 1.16 20.31 -2.47
CA LEU A 198 0.00 19.82 -1.74
C LEU A 198 -1.27 20.43 -2.31
N SER A 199 -2.21 19.57 -2.71
CA SER A 199 -3.54 19.97 -3.11
C SER A 199 -4.56 19.39 -2.13
N THR A 200 -5.46 20.20 -1.64
CA THR A 200 -6.49 19.78 -0.68
C THR A 200 -7.84 20.35 -1.03
N GLN A 201 -8.86 19.51 -1.01
CA GLN A 201 -10.24 19.92 -1.13
C GLN A 201 -10.66 20.73 0.11
N HIS A 202 -11.46 21.76 -0.08
CA HIS A 202 -11.82 22.72 0.98
C HIS A 202 -13.24 23.27 0.81
N ASP A 203 -13.78 23.86 1.87
CA ASP A 203 -15.04 24.59 1.83
C ASP A 203 -14.90 25.88 0.97
N PRO A 204 -15.98 26.36 0.35
CA PRO A 204 -15.93 27.49 -0.59
C PRO A 204 -15.58 28.84 0.05
N ASP A 205 -15.79 28.97 1.36
CA ASP A 205 -15.73 30.24 2.07
C ASP A 205 -14.36 30.59 2.66
N VAL A 206 -13.37 29.66 2.57
CA VAL A 206 -11.98 29.87 3.01
C VAL A 206 -11.16 30.51 1.89
N THR A 207 -10.28 31.45 2.24
CA THR A 207 -9.41 32.11 1.26
C THR A 207 -8.16 31.28 0.97
N GLN A 208 -7.52 31.49 -0.17
CA GLN A 208 -6.28 30.78 -0.54
C GLN A 208 -5.12 31.17 0.40
N GLU A 209 -5.06 32.44 0.82
CA GLU A 209 -4.07 32.93 1.77
C GLU A 209 -4.15 32.14 3.09
N GLN A 210 -5.38 31.98 3.63
CA GLN A 210 -5.59 31.18 4.84
C GLN A 210 -5.17 29.74 4.68
N ILE A 211 -5.52 29.11 3.53
CA ILE A 211 -5.10 27.73 3.24
C ILE A 211 -3.57 27.64 3.21
N HIS A 212 -2.88 28.57 2.55
CA HIS A 212 -1.44 28.57 2.43
C HIS A 212 -0.74 28.70 3.80
N GLU A 213 -1.20 29.61 4.65
CA GLU A 213 -0.65 29.78 6.01
C GLU A 213 -0.89 28.56 6.88
N ASP A 214 -2.11 28.04 6.87
CA ASP A 214 -2.50 26.89 7.69
C ASP A 214 -1.78 25.60 7.25
N ILE A 215 -1.68 25.33 5.96
CA ILE A 215 -0.97 24.14 5.45
C ILE A 215 0.51 24.21 5.80
N LYS A 216 1.16 25.35 5.68
CA LYS A 216 2.56 25.51 6.11
C LYS A 216 2.70 25.20 7.60
N LYS A 217 1.87 25.77 8.44
CA LYS A 217 1.95 25.68 9.90
C LYS A 217 1.56 24.30 10.43
N TYR A 218 0.45 23.74 9.95
CA TYR A 218 -0.16 22.54 10.55
C TYR A 218 0.16 21.23 9.81
N VAL A 219 0.65 21.32 8.57
CA VAL A 219 0.98 20.14 7.75
C VAL A 219 2.45 20.06 7.41
N PHE A 220 3.07 21.13 6.88
CA PHE A 220 4.48 21.10 6.47
C PHE A 220 5.44 21.14 7.64
N GLU A 221 5.30 22.08 8.55
CA GLU A 221 6.21 22.25 9.69
C GLU A 221 6.31 21.02 10.61
N PRO A 222 5.20 20.28 10.90
CA PRO A 222 5.29 19.07 11.71
C PRO A 222 5.89 17.84 11.00
N VAL A 223 5.96 17.84 9.66
CA VAL A 223 6.32 16.67 8.86
C VAL A 223 7.68 16.80 8.20
N LEU A 224 7.99 17.98 7.63
CA LEU A 224 9.19 18.14 6.84
C LEU A 224 10.41 18.36 7.74
N PRO A 225 11.52 17.60 7.54
CA PRO A 225 12.74 17.77 8.30
C PRO A 225 13.38 19.13 7.98
N LYS A 226 13.53 19.97 9.02
CA LYS A 226 14.00 21.37 8.87
C LYS A 226 15.38 21.48 8.27
N GLU A 227 16.24 20.51 8.58
CA GLU A 227 17.61 20.42 8.07
C GLU A 227 17.70 20.14 6.57
N MET A 228 16.61 19.70 5.96
CA MET A 228 16.53 19.46 4.50
C MET A 228 15.82 20.59 3.74
N LEU A 229 15.42 21.65 4.44
CA LEU A 229 14.75 22.81 3.85
C LEU A 229 15.72 23.99 3.78
N ASP A 230 15.64 24.76 2.71
CA ASP A 230 16.42 25.98 2.52
C ASP A 230 15.58 27.07 1.81
N GLU A 231 16.21 28.20 1.49
CA GLU A 231 15.56 29.33 0.82
C GLU A 231 15.12 29.03 -0.63
N ASP A 232 15.73 28.01 -1.26
CA ASP A 232 15.42 27.57 -2.61
C ASP A 232 14.30 26.50 -2.65
N THR A 233 13.87 25.98 -1.50
CA THR A 233 12.79 24.98 -1.41
C THR A 233 11.45 25.58 -1.87
N LYS A 234 10.85 24.98 -2.87
CA LYS A 234 9.61 25.46 -3.51
C LYS A 234 8.38 24.84 -2.87
N TYR A 235 7.38 25.65 -2.57
CA TYR A 235 6.11 25.22 -2.01
C TYR A 235 4.96 25.56 -2.94
N PHE A 236 4.18 24.55 -3.34
CA PHE A 236 3.00 24.68 -4.20
C PHE A 236 1.77 24.17 -3.44
N ILE A 237 0.95 25.08 -2.92
CA ILE A 237 -0.25 24.76 -2.16
C ILE A 237 -1.45 25.17 -3.00
N ASN A 238 -2.34 24.23 -3.37
CA ASN A 238 -3.46 24.47 -4.27
C ASN A 238 -3.08 25.37 -5.47
N PRO A 239 -2.09 24.98 -6.29
CA PRO A 239 -1.53 25.89 -7.32
C PRO A 239 -2.54 26.31 -8.38
N THR A 240 -3.64 25.59 -8.54
CA THR A 240 -4.77 25.97 -9.42
C THR A 240 -5.79 26.89 -8.73
N GLY A 241 -5.59 27.20 -7.43
CA GLY A 241 -6.47 28.00 -6.62
C GLY A 241 -7.61 27.18 -6.01
N ARG A 242 -8.84 27.31 -6.49
CA ARG A 242 -10.03 26.74 -5.88
C ARG A 242 -10.13 25.22 -6.11
N PHE A 243 -10.22 24.44 -5.01
CA PHE A 243 -10.46 22.99 -5.03
C PHE A 243 -11.65 22.63 -4.11
N VAL A 244 -12.84 23.03 -4.49
CA VAL A 244 -14.09 22.76 -3.75
C VAL A 244 -14.79 21.50 -4.27
N ILE A 245 -14.80 21.28 -5.58
CA ILE A 245 -15.30 20.05 -6.20
C ILE A 245 -14.14 19.05 -6.22
N GLY A 246 -14.34 17.93 -5.57
CA GLY A 246 -13.34 16.86 -5.46
C GLY A 246 -13.99 15.57 -4.96
N GLY A 247 -13.16 14.55 -4.66
CA GLY A 247 -13.64 13.23 -4.36
C GLY A 247 -14.43 12.61 -5.51
N PRO A 248 -15.36 11.66 -5.25
CA PRO A 248 -16.13 10.98 -6.29
C PRO A 248 -17.02 11.89 -7.13
N HIS A 249 -17.32 13.11 -6.64
CA HIS A 249 -18.02 14.12 -7.41
C HIS A 249 -17.15 14.78 -8.47
N GLY A 250 -15.85 14.87 -8.25
CA GLY A 250 -14.89 15.48 -9.16
C GLY A 250 -14.29 14.50 -10.17
N ASP A 251 -14.03 13.27 -9.74
CA ASP A 251 -13.38 12.23 -10.54
C ASP A 251 -13.83 10.83 -10.09
N SER A 252 -13.83 9.88 -11.02
CA SER A 252 -14.14 8.49 -10.71
C SER A 252 -12.93 7.76 -10.11
N GLY A 253 -13.18 6.73 -9.30
CA GLY A 253 -12.18 5.87 -8.71
C GLY A 253 -12.39 4.40 -9.02
N LEU A 254 -11.31 3.65 -8.93
CA LEU A 254 -11.26 2.20 -9.09
C LEU A 254 -10.25 1.58 -8.14
N THR A 255 -10.55 0.41 -7.61
CA THR A 255 -9.59 -0.40 -6.85
C THR A 255 -8.35 -0.68 -7.69
N GLY A 256 -7.16 -0.52 -7.09
CA GLY A 256 -5.90 -0.87 -7.74
C GLY A 256 -5.36 0.13 -8.75
N ARG A 257 -5.81 1.38 -8.72
CA ARG A 257 -5.27 2.46 -9.57
C ARG A 257 -4.22 3.35 -8.90
N LYS A 258 -3.83 3.04 -7.67
CA LYS A 258 -2.78 3.77 -6.92
C LYS A 258 -1.65 2.85 -6.49
N ILE A 259 -1.31 1.85 -7.33
CA ILE A 259 -0.34 0.80 -7.01
C ILE A 259 1.07 1.33 -6.73
N ILE A 260 1.47 2.44 -7.32
CA ILE A 260 2.77 3.07 -7.09
C ILE A 260 2.77 3.83 -5.75
N VAL A 261 1.67 4.50 -5.42
CA VAL A 261 1.44 5.10 -4.09
C VAL A 261 1.41 4.03 -3.00
N ASP A 262 0.81 2.90 -3.27
CA ASP A 262 0.71 1.76 -2.34
C ASP A 262 2.07 1.15 -2.00
N THR A 263 3.07 1.33 -2.84
CA THR A 263 4.38 0.67 -2.74
C THR A 263 5.50 1.67 -2.46
N TYR A 264 6.34 1.99 -3.44
CA TYR A 264 7.59 2.74 -3.20
C TYR A 264 7.64 4.09 -3.92
N GLY A 265 6.50 4.62 -4.40
CA GLY A 265 6.43 5.93 -5.05
C GLY A 265 7.25 6.04 -6.34
N GLY A 266 7.49 4.93 -7.03
CA GLY A 266 8.27 4.88 -8.26
C GLY A 266 9.77 4.68 -8.05
N TYR A 267 10.25 4.62 -6.80
CA TYR A 267 11.67 4.43 -6.50
C TYR A 267 12.15 3.00 -6.81
N ALA A 268 11.29 2.01 -6.65
CA ALA A 268 11.52 0.62 -7.02
C ALA A 268 10.64 0.21 -8.21
N ARG A 269 10.98 -0.91 -8.84
CA ARG A 269 10.15 -1.53 -9.86
C ARG A 269 8.82 -2.02 -9.28
N HIS A 270 7.84 -2.25 -10.15
CA HIS A 270 6.52 -2.78 -9.77
C HIS A 270 6.10 -3.86 -10.76
N GLY A 271 5.48 -4.94 -10.26
CA GLY A 271 5.02 -6.05 -11.10
C GLY A 271 3.67 -5.81 -11.79
N GLY A 272 2.94 -4.77 -11.40
CA GLY A 272 1.64 -4.40 -11.96
C GLY A 272 0.42 -4.91 -11.18
N GLY A 273 0.60 -5.86 -10.25
CA GLY A 273 -0.49 -6.41 -9.44
C GLY A 273 -0.97 -5.43 -8.34
N ALA A 274 -2.29 -5.21 -8.28
CA ALA A 274 -2.92 -4.46 -7.20
C ALA A 274 -3.08 -5.34 -5.95
N PHE A 275 -3.12 -4.72 -4.76
CA PHE A 275 -3.23 -5.41 -3.47
C PHE A 275 -4.66 -5.46 -2.94
N SER A 276 -5.31 -4.29 -2.84
CA SER A 276 -6.62 -4.16 -2.19
C SER A 276 -7.67 -5.05 -2.82
N GLY A 277 -8.52 -5.64 -1.97
CA GLY A 277 -9.59 -6.56 -2.38
C GLY A 277 -9.15 -7.99 -2.63
N LYS A 278 -7.86 -8.30 -2.55
CA LYS A 278 -7.30 -9.64 -2.75
C LYS A 278 -6.94 -10.30 -1.42
N ASP A 279 -7.42 -11.52 -1.18
CA ASP A 279 -6.99 -12.33 -0.04
C ASP A 279 -5.55 -12.84 -0.20
N CYS A 280 -4.97 -13.37 0.88
CA CYS A 280 -3.57 -13.78 0.95
C CYS A 280 -3.17 -14.93 0.00
N THR A 281 -4.10 -15.61 -0.64
CA THR A 281 -3.78 -16.64 -1.65
C THR A 281 -3.36 -16.06 -2.99
N LYS A 282 -3.65 -14.78 -3.24
CA LYS A 282 -3.22 -14.06 -4.43
C LYS A 282 -1.78 -13.58 -4.23
N VAL A 283 -0.86 -14.15 -4.99
CA VAL A 283 0.58 -13.86 -4.90
C VAL A 283 0.92 -12.40 -5.24
N ASP A 284 0.12 -11.71 -6.03
CA ASP A 284 0.24 -10.26 -6.25
C ASP A 284 0.38 -9.49 -4.94
N ARG A 285 -0.39 -9.87 -3.93
CA ARG A 285 -0.36 -9.26 -2.61
C ARG A 285 0.63 -9.95 -1.68
N SER A 286 0.48 -11.24 -1.46
CA SER A 286 1.27 -11.98 -0.46
C SER A 286 2.76 -12.04 -0.79
N ALA A 287 3.13 -12.24 -2.05
CA ALA A 287 4.53 -12.30 -2.46
C ALA A 287 5.18 -10.89 -2.51
N ALA A 288 4.43 -9.84 -2.81
CA ALA A 288 4.94 -8.47 -2.69
C ALA A 288 5.24 -8.12 -1.21
N TYR A 289 4.41 -8.56 -0.28
CA TYR A 289 4.65 -8.41 1.15
C TYR A 289 5.87 -9.23 1.61
N ALA A 290 6.00 -10.47 1.14
CA ALA A 290 7.18 -11.30 1.42
C ALA A 290 8.46 -10.69 0.85
N ALA A 291 8.42 -10.16 -0.36
CA ALA A 291 9.56 -9.49 -0.99
C ALA A 291 9.99 -8.23 -0.19
N ARG A 292 9.03 -7.44 0.31
CA ARG A 292 9.31 -6.33 1.25
C ARG A 292 9.97 -6.83 2.53
N TYR A 293 9.43 -7.87 3.14
CA TYR A 293 9.98 -8.46 4.36
C TYR A 293 11.43 -8.92 4.18
N VAL A 294 11.74 -9.60 3.07
CA VAL A 294 13.10 -10.03 2.74
C VAL A 294 14.02 -8.81 2.56
N ALA A 295 13.65 -7.86 1.70
CA ALA A 295 14.46 -6.67 1.43
C ALA A 295 14.74 -5.85 2.70
N LYS A 296 13.70 -5.67 3.54
CA LYS A 296 13.81 -4.93 4.79
C LYS A 296 14.78 -5.57 5.78
N ASN A 297 14.71 -6.89 5.95
CA ASN A 297 15.63 -7.61 6.83
C ASN A 297 17.08 -7.59 6.32
N ILE A 298 17.31 -7.66 5.00
CA ILE A 298 18.65 -7.55 4.40
C ILE A 298 19.26 -6.18 4.70
N VAL A 299 18.53 -5.10 4.49
CA VAL A 299 18.99 -3.74 4.75
C VAL A 299 19.20 -3.51 6.26
N ALA A 300 18.25 -3.92 7.09
CA ALA A 300 18.35 -3.81 8.55
C ALA A 300 19.52 -4.64 9.14
N ALA A 301 19.88 -5.76 8.52
CA ALA A 301 21.06 -6.53 8.91
C ALA A 301 22.39 -5.84 8.54
N GLY A 302 22.34 -4.77 7.75
CA GLY A 302 23.51 -4.05 7.27
C GLY A 302 24.28 -4.77 6.15
N ILE A 303 23.62 -5.71 5.47
CA ILE A 303 24.19 -6.42 4.30
C ILE A 303 24.27 -5.49 3.09
N ALA A 304 23.29 -4.62 2.92
CA ALA A 304 23.27 -3.60 1.86
C ALA A 304 22.59 -2.32 2.38
N GLU A 305 22.84 -1.19 1.72
CA GLU A 305 22.16 0.07 1.99
C GLU A 305 20.82 0.17 1.26
N LYS A 306 20.73 -0.50 0.10
CA LYS A 306 19.53 -0.64 -0.74
C LYS A 306 19.40 -2.08 -1.19
N CYS A 307 18.18 -2.59 -1.24
CA CYS A 307 17.92 -3.93 -1.73
C CYS A 307 16.56 -3.98 -2.43
N GLU A 308 16.56 -4.43 -3.67
CA GLU A 308 15.37 -4.78 -4.43
C GLU A 308 15.31 -6.29 -4.63
N ILE A 309 14.15 -6.87 -4.38
CA ILE A 309 13.87 -8.29 -4.59
C ILE A 309 12.78 -8.43 -5.65
N GLN A 310 13.01 -9.26 -6.66
CA GLN A 310 11.95 -9.72 -7.54
C GLN A 310 11.65 -11.19 -7.27
N LEU A 311 10.37 -11.51 -7.15
CA LEU A 311 9.84 -12.87 -7.12
C LEU A 311 8.95 -13.08 -8.35
N SER A 312 8.98 -14.26 -8.93
CA SER A 312 8.05 -14.63 -9.99
C SER A 312 7.48 -16.02 -9.76
N TYR A 313 6.24 -16.24 -10.21
CA TYR A 313 5.52 -17.49 -10.07
C TYR A 313 4.88 -17.91 -11.39
N ALA A 314 4.71 -19.21 -11.55
CA ALA A 314 3.85 -19.81 -12.57
C ALA A 314 2.60 -20.37 -11.89
N ILE A 315 1.45 -20.26 -12.55
CA ILE A 315 0.18 -20.81 -12.02
C ILE A 315 0.33 -22.30 -11.71
N GLY A 316 -0.12 -22.72 -10.56
CA GLY A 316 -0.09 -24.12 -10.13
C GLY A 316 1.30 -24.60 -9.65
N VAL A 317 2.33 -23.75 -9.61
CA VAL A 317 3.68 -24.09 -9.13
C VAL A 317 3.94 -23.42 -7.80
N ALA A 318 4.39 -24.19 -6.80
CA ALA A 318 4.65 -23.67 -5.45
C ALA A 318 5.96 -22.87 -5.38
N GLN A 319 7.02 -23.39 -5.95
CA GLN A 319 8.32 -22.71 -5.91
C GLN A 319 8.33 -21.47 -6.82
N PRO A 320 8.93 -20.35 -6.38
CA PRO A 320 9.19 -19.23 -7.28
C PRO A 320 9.96 -19.69 -8.52
N THR A 321 9.51 -19.28 -9.69
CA THR A 321 10.22 -19.57 -10.96
C THR A 321 11.53 -18.81 -11.05
N SER A 322 11.62 -17.65 -10.39
CA SER A 322 12.88 -16.92 -10.21
C SER A 322 12.87 -16.08 -8.94
N ILE A 323 14.06 -15.86 -8.39
CA ILE A 323 14.37 -14.87 -7.34
C ILE A 323 15.52 -14.04 -7.89
N MET A 324 15.35 -12.74 -8.00
CA MET A 324 16.39 -11.79 -8.35
C MET A 324 16.63 -10.84 -7.18
N VAL A 325 17.88 -10.52 -6.92
CA VAL A 325 18.33 -9.53 -5.95
C VAL A 325 19.14 -8.48 -6.68
N ASP A 326 18.92 -7.22 -6.32
CA ASP A 326 19.76 -6.11 -6.76
C ASP A 326 20.06 -5.22 -5.53
N THR A 327 21.32 -5.16 -5.13
CA THR A 327 21.78 -4.31 -4.03
C THR A 327 22.31 -2.97 -4.52
N PHE A 328 22.19 -2.65 -5.81
CA PHE A 328 22.64 -1.40 -6.43
C PHE A 328 24.13 -1.08 -6.14
N GLY A 329 24.95 -2.12 -6.05
CA GLY A 329 26.37 -2.02 -5.74
C GLY A 329 26.70 -1.68 -4.28
N THR A 330 25.70 -1.63 -3.39
CA THR A 330 25.90 -1.34 -1.95
C THR A 330 26.06 -2.61 -1.10
N GLY A 331 25.92 -3.78 -1.71
CA GLY A 331 25.98 -5.08 -1.02
C GLY A 331 27.39 -5.44 -0.54
N LYS A 332 27.50 -5.89 0.70
CA LYS A 332 28.71 -6.51 1.27
C LYS A 332 28.86 -7.98 0.87
N ILE A 333 27.81 -8.57 0.36
CA ILE A 333 27.72 -9.93 -0.15
C ILE A 333 27.26 -9.82 -1.61
N HIS A 334 27.85 -10.63 -2.49
CA HIS A 334 27.46 -10.65 -3.90
C HIS A 334 25.98 -11.07 -4.07
N ASP A 335 25.26 -10.43 -4.99
CA ASP A 335 23.81 -10.61 -5.15
C ASP A 335 23.42 -12.08 -5.41
N ASP A 336 24.20 -12.83 -6.20
CA ASP A 336 23.97 -14.27 -6.44
C ASP A 336 24.01 -15.10 -5.14
N LYS A 337 24.93 -14.76 -4.24
CA LYS A 337 25.03 -15.41 -2.92
C LYS A 337 23.85 -15.03 -2.01
N LEU A 338 23.32 -13.81 -2.14
CA LEU A 338 22.13 -13.39 -1.42
C LEU A 338 20.91 -14.19 -1.82
N VAL A 339 20.78 -14.58 -3.10
CA VAL A 339 19.69 -15.48 -3.55
C VAL A 339 19.71 -16.81 -2.77
N ASP A 340 20.89 -17.43 -2.59
CA ASP A 340 21.01 -18.67 -1.84
C ASP A 340 20.68 -18.49 -0.35
N ILE A 341 21.12 -17.37 0.25
CA ILE A 341 20.80 -17.01 1.64
C ILE A 341 19.30 -16.82 1.82
N ILE A 342 18.65 -16.16 0.86
CA ILE A 342 17.19 -15.96 0.88
C ILE A 342 16.46 -17.30 0.84
N ARG A 343 16.83 -18.20 -0.07
CA ARG A 343 16.23 -19.55 -0.17
C ARG A 343 16.38 -20.37 1.12
N GLN A 344 17.46 -20.18 1.86
CA GLN A 344 17.73 -20.90 3.11
C GLN A 344 16.93 -20.34 4.31
N ASN A 345 16.57 -19.07 4.30
CA ASN A 345 16.04 -18.39 5.48
C ASN A 345 14.57 -17.96 5.34
N PHE A 346 14.00 -17.99 4.14
CA PHE A 346 12.63 -17.55 3.85
C PHE A 346 11.90 -18.58 3.00
N ASP A 347 10.73 -19.00 3.48
CA ASP A 347 9.85 -19.86 2.70
C ASP A 347 8.99 -18.99 1.78
N LEU A 348 9.36 -18.95 0.51
CA LEU A 348 8.71 -18.12 -0.51
C LEU A 348 7.67 -18.89 -1.34
N ARG A 349 7.30 -20.10 -0.94
CA ARG A 349 6.13 -20.80 -1.47
C ARG A 349 4.86 -20.09 -1.02
N PRO A 350 3.77 -20.03 -1.80
CA PRO A 350 2.55 -19.30 -1.41
C PRO A 350 2.03 -19.64 0.00
N ALA A 351 1.93 -20.92 0.34
CA ALA A 351 1.50 -21.33 1.68
C ALA A 351 2.54 -21.02 2.76
N GLY A 352 3.83 -21.10 2.42
CA GLY A 352 4.93 -20.70 3.30
C GLY A 352 4.87 -19.22 3.67
N ILE A 353 4.63 -18.35 2.69
CA ILE A 353 4.44 -16.91 2.90
C ILE A 353 3.25 -16.63 3.82
N ILE A 354 2.10 -17.25 3.55
CA ILE A 354 0.89 -17.08 4.36
C ILE A 354 1.15 -17.45 5.82
N LYS A 355 1.87 -18.56 6.06
CA LYS A 355 2.25 -19.02 7.40
C LYS A 355 3.29 -18.12 8.05
N MET A 356 4.36 -17.77 7.32
CA MET A 356 5.48 -16.97 7.81
C MET A 356 5.03 -15.57 8.24
N LEU A 357 4.13 -14.96 7.48
CA LEU A 357 3.63 -13.61 7.73
C LEU A 357 2.25 -13.57 8.39
N ASP A 358 1.69 -14.73 8.79
CA ASP A 358 0.37 -14.82 9.44
C ASP A 358 -0.71 -13.99 8.73
N LEU A 359 -0.85 -14.20 7.40
CA LEU A 359 -1.67 -13.35 6.53
C LEU A 359 -3.18 -13.67 6.57
N ARG A 360 -3.64 -14.60 7.40
CA ARG A 360 -5.07 -14.93 7.50
C ARG A 360 -5.81 -14.08 8.54
N ARG A 361 -5.18 -13.01 9.01
CA ARG A 361 -5.78 -12.04 9.93
C ARG A 361 -6.49 -10.91 9.16
N PRO A 362 -7.52 -10.28 9.74
CA PRO A 362 -8.20 -9.12 9.14
C PRO A 362 -7.37 -7.84 9.37
N ILE A 363 -6.29 -7.66 8.63
CA ILE A 363 -5.29 -6.58 8.78
C ILE A 363 -5.18 -5.69 7.55
N TYR A 364 -6.05 -5.84 6.56
CA TYR A 364 -5.89 -5.28 5.23
C TYR A 364 -6.46 -3.88 5.07
N LYS A 365 -7.66 -3.57 5.60
CA LYS A 365 -8.28 -2.25 5.50
C LYS A 365 -7.35 -1.12 5.96
N GLN A 366 -6.62 -1.33 7.03
CA GLN A 366 -5.71 -0.33 7.59
C GLN A 366 -4.52 0.01 6.67
N THR A 367 -4.19 -0.85 5.69
CA THR A 367 -3.11 -0.64 4.72
C THR A 367 -3.59 0.05 3.43
N ALA A 368 -4.89 0.13 3.21
CA ALA A 368 -5.48 0.61 1.97
C ALA A 368 -5.29 2.12 1.71
N ALA A 369 -4.78 2.88 2.68
CA ALA A 369 -4.38 4.28 2.52
C ALA A 369 -3.03 4.53 3.19
N TYR A 370 -2.28 5.49 2.67
CA TYR A 370 -0.95 5.91 3.18
C TYR A 370 0.16 4.86 3.03
N GLY A 371 0.05 3.98 2.04
CA GLY A 371 1.02 2.94 1.70
C GLY A 371 0.88 1.65 2.50
N HIS A 372 1.30 0.55 1.88
CA HIS A 372 1.32 -0.78 2.47
C HIS A 372 2.64 -1.07 3.21
N PHE A 373 3.68 -0.29 2.95
CA PHE A 373 5.03 -0.49 3.46
C PHE A 373 5.52 0.72 4.27
N GLY A 374 6.48 0.45 5.18
CA GLY A 374 7.03 1.48 6.05
C GLY A 374 6.05 1.98 7.12
N ARG A 375 5.04 1.20 7.47
CA ARG A 375 3.99 1.56 8.42
C ARG A 375 4.38 1.17 9.85
N THR A 376 5.14 2.04 10.50
CA THR A 376 5.55 1.85 11.91
C THR A 376 4.43 2.10 12.91
N ASP A 377 3.32 2.64 12.47
CA ASP A 377 2.11 2.90 13.24
C ASP A 377 1.16 1.68 13.31
N LEU A 378 1.45 0.61 12.59
CA LEU A 378 0.62 -0.59 12.47
C LEU A 378 1.44 -1.84 12.81
N ASP A 379 0.75 -2.87 13.32
CA ASP A 379 1.32 -4.20 13.53
C ASP A 379 1.19 -5.02 12.24
N LEU A 380 2.18 -4.90 11.35
CA LEU A 380 2.22 -5.57 10.07
C LEU A 380 3.38 -6.56 10.00
N PRO A 381 3.12 -7.86 9.81
CA PRO A 381 4.16 -8.91 9.87
C PRO A 381 5.30 -8.73 8.86
N TRP A 382 5.02 -8.17 7.69
CA TRP A 382 6.05 -7.92 6.67
C TRP A 382 6.98 -6.73 6.99
N GLU A 383 6.70 -6.01 8.06
CA GLU A 383 7.58 -4.96 8.58
C GLU A 383 8.47 -5.44 9.75
N ASN A 384 8.35 -6.70 10.18
CA ASN A 384 9.14 -7.28 11.27
C ASN A 384 10.62 -7.44 10.88
N LEU A 385 11.50 -7.35 11.89
CA LEU A 385 12.96 -7.44 11.75
C LEU A 385 13.54 -8.69 12.43
N ASP A 386 12.75 -9.75 12.58
CA ASP A 386 13.08 -10.98 13.30
C ASP A 386 14.10 -11.88 12.59
N LYS A 387 14.44 -11.58 11.32
CA LYS A 387 15.49 -12.27 10.56
C LYS A 387 16.86 -11.59 10.62
N VAL A 388 16.96 -10.40 11.19
CA VAL A 388 18.19 -9.60 11.23
C VAL A 388 19.36 -10.35 11.84
N ASP A 389 19.17 -10.96 13.02
CA ASP A 389 20.25 -11.66 13.72
C ASP A 389 20.73 -12.92 12.99
N VAL A 390 19.82 -13.60 12.27
CA VAL A 390 20.19 -14.75 11.43
C VAL A 390 20.98 -14.29 10.23
N LEU A 391 20.55 -13.20 9.57
CA LEU A 391 21.21 -12.67 8.37
C LEU A 391 22.59 -12.08 8.69
N LYS A 392 22.79 -11.46 9.84
CA LYS A 392 24.10 -10.95 10.28
C LYS A 392 25.19 -12.03 10.35
N LYS A 393 24.83 -13.30 10.51
CA LYS A 393 25.81 -14.41 10.54
C LYS A 393 26.52 -14.65 9.21
N TYR A 394 26.02 -14.07 8.13
CA TYR A 394 26.62 -14.17 6.79
C TYR A 394 27.61 -13.01 6.49
N LEU A 395 27.66 -11.98 7.36
CA LEU A 395 28.64 -10.89 7.28
C LEU A 395 29.98 -11.31 7.88
#